data_b7a6ea6c583ae87115d74f2bb9a47b25
#
_entry.id   b7a6ea6c583ae87115d74f2bb9a47b25
#
_cell.length_a   1.000
_cell.length_b   1.000
_cell.length_c   1.000
_cell.angle_alpha   90.00
_cell.angle_beta   90.00
_cell.angle_gamma   90.00
#
_symmetry.space_group_name_H-M   'P 1'
#
loop_
_entity.id
_entity.type
_entity.pdbx_description
1 polymer ?
#
loop_
_entity_poly.entity_id
_entity_poly.type
_entity_poly.pdbx_seq_one_letter_code
_entity_poly.pdbx_strand_id
1 'polypeptide(L)'
;MKSKILSVAISLFFITSCNTVKKENSKIIEGEIVHTVYFWLNSPDNLVEVALFEKEIKKLMNTNNLAVKMHLGKPASTTKRGVVDNSYNYCMIFTFPSLKHQRIYQDHPSHLIFIDKAKHLWKKVQVYDSTTEPI
;
A
#
# COMPACT_ATOMS: atom_id res chain seq x y z
N MET A 1 40.49 -34.03 -61.48
CA MET A 1 39.15 -34.14 -60.84
C MET A 1 39.18 -33.33 -59.56
N LYS A 2 38.50 -32.17 -59.53
CA LYS A 2 38.48 -31.25 -58.37
C LYS A 2 37.13 -31.44 -57.62
N SER A 3 37.24 -32.03 -56.42
CA SER A 3 36.07 -32.21 -55.56
C SER A 3 35.77 -30.88 -54.86
N LYS A 4 34.55 -30.38 -55.05
CA LYS A 4 34.03 -29.19 -54.31
C LYS A 4 33.32 -29.67 -53.06
N ILE A 5 33.87 -29.35 -51.91
CA ILE A 5 33.21 -29.56 -50.60
C ILE A 5 32.29 -28.39 -50.35
N LEU A 6 30.98 -28.68 -50.28
CA LEU A 6 29.92 -27.73 -50.00
C LEU A 6 29.71 -27.67 -48.46
N SER A 7 30.20 -26.59 -47.82
CA SER A 7 29.97 -26.34 -46.41
C SER A 7 28.58 -25.78 -46.19
N VAL A 8 27.71 -26.56 -45.56
CA VAL A 8 26.41 -26.11 -45.12
C VAL A 8 26.57 -25.51 -43.71
N ALA A 9 26.45 -24.20 -43.60
CA ALA A 9 26.40 -23.50 -42.29
C ALA A 9 24.99 -23.58 -41.72
N ILE A 10 24.82 -24.36 -40.64
CA ILE A 10 23.56 -24.44 -39.91
C ILE A 10 23.53 -23.27 -38.90
N SER A 11 22.77 -22.21 -39.21
CA SER A 11 22.50 -21.12 -38.29
C SER A 11 21.48 -21.57 -37.24
N LEU A 12 21.95 -21.78 -36.00
CA LEU A 12 21.05 -22.03 -34.85
C LEU A 12 20.42 -20.71 -34.41
N PHE A 13 19.17 -20.50 -34.77
CA PHE A 13 18.36 -19.42 -34.22
C PHE A 13 17.93 -19.77 -32.78
N PHE A 14 18.60 -19.18 -31.79
CA PHE A 14 18.09 -19.18 -30.41
C PHE A 14 16.90 -18.23 -30.31
N ILE A 15 15.68 -18.79 -30.29
CA ILE A 15 14.48 -18.03 -29.97
C ILE A 15 14.43 -17.89 -28.46
N THR A 16 14.93 -16.75 -27.93
CA THR A 16 14.72 -16.36 -26.54
C THR A 16 13.25 -15.99 -26.37
N SER A 17 12.45 -16.97 -25.93
CA SER A 17 11.07 -16.72 -25.52
C SER A 17 11.09 -15.89 -24.23
N CYS A 18 10.89 -14.59 -24.36
CA CYS A 18 10.64 -13.71 -23.24
C CYS A 18 9.22 -14.00 -22.71
N ASN A 19 9.12 -14.89 -21.74
CA ASN A 19 7.87 -15.07 -20.98
C ASN A 19 7.62 -13.81 -20.15
N THR A 20 6.91 -12.85 -20.71
CA THR A 20 6.26 -11.78 -19.93
C THR A 20 5.17 -12.45 -19.10
N VAL A 21 5.49 -12.77 -17.84
CA VAL A 21 4.47 -13.12 -16.84
C VAL A 21 3.56 -11.90 -16.73
N LYS A 22 2.38 -11.96 -17.38
CA LYS A 22 1.30 -11.03 -17.12
C LYS A 22 0.96 -11.18 -15.64
N LYS A 23 1.29 -10.14 -14.84
CA LYS A 23 0.85 -10.05 -13.45
C LYS A 23 -0.69 -10.08 -13.50
N GLU A 24 -1.27 -11.21 -13.13
CA GLU A 24 -2.71 -11.38 -13.06
C GLU A 24 -3.26 -10.31 -12.12
N ASN A 25 -4.28 -9.57 -12.55
CA ASN A 25 -4.89 -8.51 -11.75
C ASN A 25 -5.72 -9.18 -10.65
N SER A 26 -5.04 -9.63 -9.60
CA SER A 26 -5.68 -10.26 -8.45
C SER A 26 -6.74 -9.32 -7.86
N LYS A 27 -7.97 -9.83 -7.70
CA LYS A 27 -9.03 -9.13 -6.97
C LYS A 27 -8.77 -9.08 -5.46
N ILE A 28 -7.82 -9.87 -4.99
CA ILE A 28 -7.42 -9.96 -3.59
C ILE A 28 -6.44 -8.82 -3.31
N ILE A 29 -6.54 -8.21 -2.15
CA ILE A 29 -5.56 -7.23 -1.67
C ILE A 29 -4.22 -7.97 -1.51
N GLU A 30 -3.21 -7.52 -2.26
CA GLU A 30 -1.86 -8.06 -2.13
C GLU A 30 -1.20 -7.53 -0.87
N GLY A 31 -0.43 -8.37 -0.22
CA GLY A 31 0.27 -8.10 1.02
C GLY A 31 -0.11 -9.13 2.07
N GLU A 32 0.85 -9.58 2.83
CA GLU A 32 0.63 -10.55 3.91
C GLU A 32 -0.10 -9.91 5.10
N ILE A 33 0.22 -8.63 5.37
CA ILE A 33 -0.37 -7.85 6.46
C ILE A 33 -1.17 -6.69 5.88
N VAL A 34 -2.42 -6.57 6.31
CA VAL A 34 -3.28 -5.40 6.06
C VAL A 34 -3.35 -4.59 7.35
N HIS A 35 -2.76 -3.40 7.31
CA HIS A 35 -2.70 -2.44 8.40
C HIS A 35 -3.72 -1.34 8.15
N THR A 36 -4.83 -1.36 8.88
CA THR A 36 -5.93 -0.40 8.75
C THR A 36 -5.94 0.54 9.96
N VAL A 37 -5.92 1.83 9.71
CA VAL A 37 -5.87 2.87 10.74
C VAL A 37 -7.02 3.85 10.55
N TYR A 38 -7.81 4.06 11.60
CA TYR A 38 -8.86 5.07 11.63
C TYR A 38 -8.46 6.23 12.53
N PHE A 39 -8.75 7.46 12.08
CA PHE A 39 -8.42 8.69 12.80
C PHE A 39 -9.70 9.49 13.10
N TRP A 40 -9.83 9.95 14.33
CA TRP A 40 -10.82 10.93 14.78
C TRP A 40 -10.10 12.23 15.14
N LEU A 41 -10.30 13.27 14.35
CA LEU A 41 -9.65 14.56 14.56
C LEU A 41 -10.23 15.28 15.79
N ASN A 42 -9.41 16.13 16.43
CA ASN A 42 -9.86 17.03 17.51
C ASN A 42 -10.86 18.06 16.98
N SER A 43 -10.54 18.69 15.87
CA SER A 43 -11.27 19.81 15.28
C SER A 43 -11.60 19.52 13.80
N PRO A 44 -12.54 18.59 13.50
CA PRO A 44 -12.80 18.18 12.11
C PRO A 44 -13.39 19.29 11.23
N ASP A 45 -13.91 20.36 11.84
CA ASP A 45 -14.47 21.54 11.16
C ASP A 45 -13.45 22.67 11.00
N ASN A 46 -12.27 22.56 11.61
CA ASN A 46 -11.17 23.51 11.45
C ASN A 46 -10.38 23.17 10.17
N LEU A 47 -10.65 23.89 9.08
CA LEU A 47 -10.05 23.64 7.78
C LEU A 47 -8.51 23.73 7.78
N VAL A 48 -7.93 24.55 8.67
CA VAL A 48 -6.45 24.68 8.78
C VAL A 48 -5.85 23.42 9.40
N GLU A 49 -6.41 22.92 10.50
CA GLU A 49 -5.96 21.70 11.15
C GLU A 49 -6.18 20.46 10.26
N VAL A 50 -7.33 20.41 9.57
CA VAL A 50 -7.63 19.36 8.60
C VAL A 50 -6.61 19.36 7.45
N ALA A 51 -6.30 20.54 6.89
CA ALA A 51 -5.30 20.65 5.83
C ALA A 51 -3.89 20.25 6.30
N LEU A 52 -3.53 20.57 7.55
CA LEU A 52 -2.27 20.16 8.15
C LEU A 52 -2.20 18.63 8.30
N PHE A 53 -3.26 18.01 8.85
CA PHE A 53 -3.34 16.55 8.95
C PHE A 53 -3.23 15.87 7.57
N GLU A 54 -3.99 16.36 6.58
CA GLU A 54 -3.95 15.82 5.21
C GLU A 54 -2.56 15.95 4.57
N LYS A 55 -1.87 17.05 4.82
CA LYS A 55 -0.49 17.24 4.34
C LYS A 55 0.46 16.20 4.94
N GLU A 56 0.42 16.01 6.24
CA GLU A 56 1.36 15.10 6.93
C GLU A 56 1.06 13.62 6.59
N ILE A 57 -0.21 13.21 6.51
CA ILE A 57 -0.55 11.84 6.15
C ILE A 57 -0.22 11.53 4.67
N LYS A 58 -0.42 12.47 3.75
CA LYS A 58 -0.01 12.35 2.34
C LYS A 58 1.51 12.25 2.22
N LYS A 59 2.25 13.01 3.04
CA LYS A 59 3.71 12.92 3.10
C LYS A 59 4.16 11.54 3.56
N LEU A 60 3.56 11.00 4.62
CA LEU A 60 3.83 9.62 5.08
C LEU A 60 3.60 8.62 3.93
N MET A 61 2.46 8.71 3.24
CA MET A 61 2.15 7.80 2.13
C MET A 61 3.18 7.88 1.00
N ASN A 62 3.58 9.09 0.60
CA ASN A 62 4.54 9.30 -0.47
C ASN A 62 5.97 8.86 -0.13
N THR A 63 6.31 8.79 1.14
CA THR A 63 7.65 8.38 1.61
C THR A 63 7.71 6.94 2.13
N ASN A 64 6.56 6.26 2.23
CA ASN A 64 6.50 4.86 2.66
C ASN A 64 6.77 3.92 1.47
N ASN A 65 8.01 3.46 1.36
CA ASN A 65 8.46 2.51 0.35
C ASN A 65 8.35 1.02 0.79
N LEU A 66 7.83 0.77 1.99
CA LEU A 66 7.66 -0.58 2.55
C LEU A 66 6.29 -1.17 2.24
N ALA A 67 5.28 -0.32 2.01
CA ALA A 67 3.94 -0.77 1.68
C ALA A 67 3.81 -1.18 0.19
N VAL A 68 3.05 -2.24 -0.06
CA VAL A 68 2.73 -2.74 -1.40
C VAL A 68 1.57 -1.96 -2.01
N LYS A 69 0.49 -1.78 -1.22
CA LYS A 69 -0.69 -0.99 -1.61
C LYS A 69 -1.07 -0.05 -0.48
N MET A 70 -1.66 1.06 -0.87
CA MET A 70 -2.05 2.12 0.06
C MET A 70 -3.43 2.67 -0.31
N HIS A 71 -4.21 3.02 0.71
CA HIS A 71 -5.48 3.72 0.57
C HIS A 71 -5.58 4.81 1.64
N LEU A 72 -6.15 5.95 1.27
CA LEU A 72 -6.58 7.00 2.18
C LEU A 72 -7.99 7.44 1.78
N GLY A 73 -8.92 7.37 2.71
CA GLY A 73 -10.31 7.70 2.46
C GLY A 73 -10.98 8.40 3.63
N LYS A 74 -12.16 8.94 3.37
CA LYS A 74 -13.11 9.47 4.34
C LYS A 74 -14.32 8.52 4.42
N PRO A 75 -15.20 8.63 5.42
CA PRO A 75 -16.44 7.85 5.48
C PRO A 75 -17.23 7.97 4.18
N ALA A 76 -17.64 6.84 3.62
CA ALA A 76 -18.44 6.80 2.41
C ALA A 76 -19.92 7.04 2.75
N SER A 77 -20.66 7.73 1.86
CA SER A 77 -22.09 7.96 2.00
C SER A 77 -22.91 6.71 1.65
N THR A 78 -22.63 5.59 2.30
CA THR A 78 -23.39 4.35 2.14
C THR A 78 -24.69 4.39 2.91
N THR A 79 -25.67 3.54 2.55
CA THR A 79 -26.93 3.42 3.27
C THR A 79 -26.68 3.18 4.75
N LYS A 80 -27.34 3.99 5.62
CA LYS A 80 -27.21 3.88 7.07
C LYS A 80 -27.72 2.52 7.56
N ARG A 81 -26.89 1.80 8.28
CA ARG A 81 -27.20 0.49 8.91
C ARG A 81 -26.58 0.45 10.29
N GLY A 82 -27.16 -0.33 11.22
CA GLY A 82 -26.70 -0.40 12.61
C GLY A 82 -25.24 -0.87 12.78
N VAL A 83 -24.68 -1.54 11.76
CA VAL A 83 -23.29 -2.07 11.75
C VAL A 83 -22.31 -1.15 11.03
N VAL A 84 -22.76 0.00 10.48
CA VAL A 84 -21.91 0.95 9.77
C VAL A 84 -21.51 2.06 10.73
N ASP A 85 -20.22 2.10 11.06
CA ASP A 85 -19.61 3.18 11.84
C ASP A 85 -18.89 4.16 10.89
N ASN A 86 -19.47 5.33 10.72
CA ASN A 86 -18.92 6.44 9.95
C ASN A 86 -18.44 7.59 10.87
N SER A 87 -18.16 7.31 12.15
CA SER A 87 -17.77 8.33 13.13
C SER A 87 -16.34 8.83 12.97
N TYR A 88 -15.50 8.11 12.21
CA TYR A 88 -14.12 8.50 11.94
C TYR A 88 -14.03 9.62 10.89
N ASN A 89 -12.89 10.33 10.85
CA ASN A 89 -12.63 11.36 9.85
C ASN A 89 -11.81 10.82 8.67
N TYR A 90 -10.82 9.94 8.94
CA TYR A 90 -9.98 9.33 7.92
C TYR A 90 -9.75 7.85 8.20
N CYS A 91 -9.69 7.08 7.10
CA CYS A 91 -9.23 5.69 7.09
C CYS A 91 -7.98 5.60 6.20
N MET A 92 -6.89 5.08 6.75
CA MET A 92 -5.68 4.75 6.02
C MET A 92 -5.49 3.24 6.01
N ILE A 93 -5.15 2.67 4.86
CA ILE A 93 -4.81 1.25 4.74
C ILE A 93 -3.44 1.14 4.07
N PHE A 94 -2.54 0.38 4.69
CA PHE A 94 -1.31 -0.09 4.08
C PHE A 94 -1.31 -1.61 4.02
N THR A 95 -0.73 -2.17 2.97
CA THR A 95 -0.43 -3.60 2.94
C THR A 95 1.07 -3.80 2.94
N PHE A 96 1.55 -4.76 3.74
CA PHE A 96 2.98 -5.07 3.83
C PHE A 96 3.23 -6.52 3.39
N PRO A 97 4.38 -6.80 2.72
CA PRO A 97 4.67 -8.15 2.24
C PRO A 97 4.95 -9.15 3.37
N SER A 98 5.16 -8.70 4.60
CA SER A 98 5.37 -9.55 5.78
C SER A 98 5.28 -8.76 7.09
N LEU A 99 5.13 -9.47 8.22
CA LEU A 99 5.26 -8.92 9.57
C LEU A 99 6.59 -8.19 9.79
N LYS A 100 7.67 -8.66 9.15
CA LYS A 100 8.99 -8.00 9.23
C LYS A 100 8.93 -6.60 8.64
N HIS A 101 8.29 -6.42 7.48
CA HIS A 101 8.17 -5.10 6.83
C HIS A 101 7.27 -4.16 7.66
N GLN A 102 6.19 -4.69 8.22
CA GLN A 102 5.31 -3.92 9.11
C GLN A 102 6.06 -3.45 10.38
N ARG A 103 6.89 -4.30 10.99
CA ARG A 103 7.74 -3.91 12.15
C ARG A 103 8.75 -2.82 11.77
N ILE A 104 9.44 -2.97 10.62
CA ILE A 104 10.38 -1.95 10.13
C ILE A 104 9.64 -0.62 9.89
N TYR A 105 8.41 -0.66 9.37
CA TYR A 105 7.59 0.53 9.18
C TYR A 105 7.30 1.26 10.49
N GLN A 106 7.03 0.55 11.60
CA GLN A 106 6.75 1.19 12.89
C GLN A 106 7.90 2.10 13.36
N ASP A 107 9.14 1.67 13.13
CA ASP A 107 10.36 2.39 13.52
C ASP A 107 10.91 3.27 12.37
N HIS A 108 10.25 3.28 11.21
CA HIS A 108 10.74 4.02 10.06
C HIS A 108 10.66 5.54 10.29
N PRO A 109 11.71 6.31 9.91
CA PRO A 109 11.74 7.76 10.13
C PRO A 109 10.51 8.51 9.61
N SER A 110 9.96 8.12 8.45
CA SER A 110 8.76 8.76 7.89
C SER A 110 7.53 8.56 8.78
N HIS A 111 7.36 7.37 9.40
CA HIS A 111 6.28 7.10 10.34
C HIS A 111 6.45 7.91 11.63
N LEU A 112 7.65 7.92 12.21
CA LEU A 112 7.94 8.67 13.44
C LEU A 112 7.75 10.18 13.25
N ILE A 113 8.17 10.71 12.08
CA ILE A 113 7.95 12.12 11.72
C ILE A 113 6.44 12.42 11.60
N PHE A 114 5.66 11.53 10.98
CA PHE A 114 4.20 11.70 10.90
C PHE A 114 3.57 11.75 12.29
N ILE A 115 3.93 10.81 13.19
CA ILE A 115 3.43 10.80 14.57
C ILE A 115 3.79 12.13 15.27
N ASP A 116 5.06 12.55 15.19
CA ASP A 116 5.50 13.80 15.84
C ASP A 116 4.73 15.02 15.32
N LYS A 117 4.51 15.13 14.02
CA LYS A 117 3.88 16.28 13.36
C LYS A 117 2.36 16.30 13.46
N ALA A 118 1.71 15.14 13.58
CA ALA A 118 0.27 15.04 13.46
C ALA A 118 -0.46 14.55 14.71
N LYS A 119 0.24 13.96 15.73
CA LYS A 119 -0.41 13.36 16.91
C LYS A 119 -1.30 14.33 17.72
N HIS A 120 -1.02 15.61 17.69
CA HIS A 120 -1.80 16.62 18.39
C HIS A 120 -3.10 16.98 17.66
N LEU A 121 -3.28 16.54 16.41
CA LEU A 121 -4.46 16.84 15.57
C LEU A 121 -5.59 15.83 15.74
N TRP A 122 -5.34 14.66 16.34
CA TRP A 122 -6.38 13.66 16.59
C TRP A 122 -6.61 13.40 18.08
N LYS A 123 -7.85 13.08 18.42
CA LYS A 123 -8.29 12.66 19.76
C LYS A 123 -8.33 11.15 19.94
N LYS A 124 -8.40 10.40 18.83
CA LYS A 124 -8.43 8.95 18.83
C LYS A 124 -7.81 8.42 17.55
N VAL A 125 -7.03 7.35 17.70
CA VAL A 125 -6.58 6.49 16.61
C VAL A 125 -6.95 5.05 16.96
N GLN A 126 -7.42 4.31 15.96
CA GLN A 126 -7.72 2.89 16.11
C GLN A 126 -7.04 2.13 14.97
N VAL A 127 -6.28 1.10 15.33
CA VAL A 127 -5.54 0.25 14.39
C VAL A 127 -6.13 -1.15 14.38
N TYR A 128 -6.25 -1.72 13.18
CA TYR A 128 -6.57 -3.14 12.98
C TYR A 128 -5.54 -3.71 12.02
N ASP A 129 -4.81 -4.73 12.51
CA ASP A 129 -3.90 -5.52 11.71
C ASP A 129 -4.51 -6.89 11.43
N SER A 130 -4.48 -7.31 10.18
CA SER A 130 -4.92 -8.64 9.76
C SER A 130 -3.90 -9.27 8.82
N THR A 131 -3.87 -10.60 8.78
CA THR A 131 -3.02 -11.37 7.86
C THR A 131 -3.86 -11.98 6.76
N THR A 132 -3.26 -12.13 5.58
CA THR A 132 -3.88 -12.80 4.41
C THR A 132 -3.67 -14.32 4.51
N GLU A 133 -3.96 -14.93 5.67
CA GLU A 133 -3.93 -16.36 5.78
C GLU A 133 -5.14 -17.00 5.07
N PRO A 134 -5.01 -18.21 4.47
CA PRO A 134 -6.15 -18.91 3.91
C PRO A 134 -7.19 -19.20 5.01
N ILE A 135 -8.44 -18.83 4.74
CA ILE A 135 -9.59 -19.16 5.58
C ILE A 135 -10.11 -20.54 5.18
#